data_a0a99764a718868ee8eec148669d1b78
#
_entry.id   a0a99764a718868ee8eec148669d1b78
#
_cell.length_a   1.000
_cell.length_b   1.000
_cell.length_c   1.000
_cell.angle_alpha   90.00
_cell.angle_beta   90.00
_cell.angle_gamma   90.00
#
_symmetry.space_group_name_H-M   'P 1'
#
loop_
_entity.id
_entity.type
_entity.pdbx_description
1 polymer ?
#
loop_
_entity_poly.entity_id
_entity_poly.type
_entity_poly.pdbx_seq_one_letter_code
_entity_poly.pdbx_strand_id
1 'polypeptide(L)'
;MKVRDVMTTSVSTVTPATEVRSAARQMAEIGVSALPVVDEQRRVVGIVSEGDLIHRKELGTARHRSWWLEMFGTQEMLARDYIESHAKSVRDVMTPSVISVTEDALLSDVAAILEKHNIKRVPVLRNGVLVGIVSRADLVKALAWQEAPSRADTDDAAIRNTFAQRLRSQVWVPAAYVSFTVSDGTISLYGLVGSEDQRQVLRVMAETIPGVRKVKNEVTLWRVFPLS
;
A
#
# COMPACT_ATOMS: atom_id res chain seq x y z
N MET A 1 -13.52 -6.95 3.74
CA MET A 1 -13.51 -5.67 4.47
C MET A 1 -13.69 -4.55 3.46
N LYS A 2 -14.56 -3.57 3.75
CA LYS A 2 -14.86 -2.43 2.90
C LYS A 2 -14.15 -1.18 3.41
N VAL A 3 -14.04 -0.16 2.58
CA VAL A 3 -13.43 1.14 2.91
C VAL A 3 -14.10 1.79 4.12
N ARG A 4 -15.43 1.76 4.22
CA ARG A 4 -16.20 2.31 5.36
C ARG A 4 -15.77 1.74 6.72
N ASP A 5 -15.25 0.52 6.75
CA ASP A 5 -14.89 -0.18 7.99
C ASP A 5 -13.60 0.38 8.61
N VAL A 6 -12.77 1.08 7.81
CA VAL A 6 -11.41 1.53 8.21
C VAL A 6 -11.12 2.99 7.91
N MET A 7 -11.91 3.66 7.06
CA MET A 7 -11.67 5.05 6.65
C MET A 7 -11.74 6.01 7.84
N THR A 8 -10.97 7.08 7.77
CA THR A 8 -11.11 8.23 8.65
C THR A 8 -12.25 9.11 8.14
N THR A 9 -13.28 9.35 8.95
CA THR A 9 -14.46 10.14 8.57
C THR A 9 -14.33 11.62 8.91
N SER A 10 -13.56 11.95 9.97
CA SER A 10 -13.27 13.34 10.34
C SER A 10 -12.09 13.87 9.52
N VAL A 11 -12.37 14.28 8.28
CA VAL A 11 -11.35 14.70 7.32
C VAL A 11 -11.19 16.21 7.37
N SER A 12 -9.99 16.67 7.72
CA SER A 12 -9.60 18.07 7.57
C SER A 12 -9.40 18.41 6.11
N THR A 13 -9.97 19.54 5.68
CA THR A 13 -9.96 19.99 4.28
C THR A 13 -9.51 21.43 4.17
N VAL A 14 -9.12 21.85 2.98
CA VAL A 14 -8.86 23.25 2.61
C VAL A 14 -9.66 23.60 1.37
N THR A 15 -9.73 24.89 1.05
CA THR A 15 -10.34 25.39 -0.18
C THR A 15 -9.25 25.79 -1.20
N PRO A 16 -9.58 25.95 -2.50
CA PRO A 16 -8.64 26.45 -3.48
C PRO A 16 -8.04 27.83 -3.13
N ALA A 17 -8.78 28.67 -2.41
CA ALA A 17 -8.35 30.01 -2.00
C ALA A 17 -7.47 30.01 -0.72
N THR A 18 -7.36 28.87 -0.03
CA THR A 18 -6.53 28.78 1.17
C THR A 18 -5.08 29.10 0.85
N GLU A 19 -4.43 29.89 1.71
CA GLU A 19 -2.99 30.17 1.57
C GLU A 19 -2.16 28.90 1.78
N VAL A 20 -1.11 28.74 0.98
CA VAL A 20 -0.18 27.60 1.06
C VAL A 20 0.41 27.45 2.46
N ARG A 21 0.79 28.56 3.10
CA ARG A 21 1.33 28.54 4.48
C ARG A 21 0.31 28.07 5.51
N SER A 22 -0.96 28.44 5.33
CA SER A 22 -2.06 28.01 6.20
C SER A 22 -2.34 26.52 6.04
N ALA A 23 -2.32 26.01 4.81
CA ALA A 23 -2.44 24.57 4.55
C ALA A 23 -1.26 23.79 5.16
N ALA A 24 -0.02 24.27 5.01
CA ALA A 24 1.15 23.66 5.61
C ALA A 24 1.07 23.62 7.15
N ARG A 25 0.64 24.73 7.78
CA ARG A 25 0.43 24.81 9.23
C ARG A 25 -0.62 23.79 9.67
N GLN A 26 -1.76 23.75 9.00
CA GLN A 26 -2.83 22.79 9.30
C GLN A 26 -2.33 21.34 9.20
N MET A 27 -1.56 20.98 8.15
CA MET A 27 -0.94 19.65 8.03
C MET A 27 -0.04 19.31 9.23
N ALA A 28 0.79 20.27 9.66
CA ALA A 28 1.73 20.09 10.77
C ALA A 28 0.99 19.93 12.11
N GLU A 29 -0.02 20.75 12.38
CA GLU A 29 -0.79 20.74 13.63
C GLU A 29 -1.57 19.44 13.83
N ILE A 30 -2.15 18.88 12.76
CA ILE A 30 -2.95 17.65 12.86
C ILE A 30 -2.18 16.39 12.47
N GLY A 31 -0.89 16.52 12.09
CA GLY A 31 -0.02 15.39 11.77
C GLY A 31 -0.39 14.63 10.50
N VAL A 32 -0.87 15.33 9.46
CA VAL A 32 -1.22 14.70 8.17
C VAL A 32 -0.32 15.19 7.05
N SER A 33 -0.06 14.35 6.07
CA SER A 33 0.82 14.67 4.94
C SER A 33 0.06 15.03 3.65
N ALA A 34 -1.27 15.23 3.71
CA ALA A 34 -2.06 15.79 2.62
C ALA A 34 -3.45 16.22 3.12
N LEU A 35 -4.04 17.19 2.43
CA LEU A 35 -5.40 17.68 2.67
C LEU A 35 -6.19 17.65 1.37
N PRO A 36 -7.40 17.06 1.36
CA PRO A 36 -8.33 17.23 0.25
C PRO A 36 -8.71 18.72 0.11
N VAL A 37 -8.76 19.18 -1.13
CA VAL A 37 -9.21 20.51 -1.48
C VAL A 37 -10.65 20.40 -1.93
N VAL A 38 -11.54 21.13 -1.30
CA VAL A 38 -12.99 21.06 -1.55
C VAL A 38 -13.57 22.40 -1.96
N ASP A 39 -14.65 22.37 -2.75
CA ASP A 39 -15.47 23.51 -3.05
C ASP A 39 -16.49 23.82 -1.92
N GLU A 40 -17.33 24.82 -2.11
CA GLU A 40 -18.37 25.23 -1.17
C GLU A 40 -19.43 24.13 -0.92
N GLN A 41 -19.61 23.23 -1.88
CA GLN A 41 -20.51 22.09 -1.81
C GLN A 41 -19.83 20.82 -1.24
N ARG A 42 -18.60 20.95 -0.71
CA ARG A 42 -17.77 19.85 -0.20
C ARG A 42 -17.40 18.80 -1.26
N ARG A 43 -17.42 19.12 -2.54
CA ARG A 43 -16.91 18.26 -3.59
C ARG A 43 -15.39 18.38 -3.67
N VAL A 44 -14.72 17.27 -3.87
CA VAL A 44 -13.26 17.27 -4.00
C VAL A 44 -12.87 17.83 -5.36
N VAL A 45 -12.15 18.94 -5.36
CA VAL A 45 -11.64 19.63 -6.54
C VAL A 45 -10.13 19.49 -6.71
N GLY A 46 -9.44 18.95 -5.70
CA GLY A 46 -8.00 18.72 -5.72
C GLY A 46 -7.52 18.03 -4.43
N ILE A 47 -6.22 17.80 -4.39
CA ILE A 47 -5.51 17.38 -3.19
C ILE A 47 -4.19 18.15 -3.11
N VAL A 48 -3.82 18.62 -1.92
CA VAL A 48 -2.52 19.21 -1.66
C VAL A 48 -1.78 18.35 -0.65
N SER A 49 -0.51 18.05 -0.92
CA SER A 49 0.33 17.16 -0.11
C SER A 49 1.66 17.82 0.27
N GLU A 50 2.38 17.18 1.19
CA GLU A 50 3.77 17.57 1.52
C GLU A 50 4.64 17.69 0.25
N GLY A 51 4.48 16.74 -0.71
CA GLY A 51 5.23 16.75 -1.96
C GLY A 51 5.04 18.03 -2.77
N ASP A 52 3.83 18.62 -2.73
CA ASP A 52 3.52 19.87 -3.42
C ASP A 52 4.09 21.10 -2.68
N LEU A 53 4.42 20.96 -1.40
CA LEU A 53 4.83 22.05 -0.52
C LEU A 53 6.31 22.07 -0.12
N ILE A 54 7.08 21.01 -0.39
CA ILE A 54 8.49 20.92 0.01
C ILE A 54 9.44 21.75 -0.86
N HIS A 55 9.07 22.07 -2.10
CA HIS A 55 9.92 22.81 -3.05
C HIS A 55 9.61 24.30 -3.03
N ARG A 56 9.93 24.98 -1.91
CA ARG A 56 9.56 26.36 -1.66
C ARG A 56 10.78 27.26 -1.55
N LYS A 57 10.69 28.44 -2.17
CA LYS A 57 11.73 29.48 -2.09
C LYS A 57 11.95 29.93 -0.64
N GLU A 58 10.88 30.04 0.14
CA GLU A 58 10.93 30.48 1.53
C GLU A 58 11.71 29.53 2.44
N LEU A 59 11.83 28.25 2.05
CA LEU A 59 12.60 27.23 2.77
C LEU A 59 13.98 26.99 2.18
N GLY A 60 14.33 27.67 1.08
CA GLY A 60 15.57 27.39 0.33
C GLY A 60 15.59 26.01 -0.32
N THR A 61 14.44 25.33 -0.41
CA THR A 61 14.28 23.98 -0.96
C THR A 61 13.76 23.97 -2.39
N ALA A 62 13.68 25.13 -3.04
CA ALA A 62 13.37 25.23 -4.46
C ALA A 62 14.30 24.30 -5.25
N ARG A 63 13.74 23.61 -6.25
CA ARG A 63 14.55 22.68 -7.07
C ARG A 63 15.64 23.46 -7.81
N HIS A 64 16.87 23.38 -7.31
CA HIS A 64 18.05 23.83 -8.05
C HIS A 64 18.44 22.72 -9.03
N ARG A 65 18.01 22.86 -10.26
CA ARG A 65 18.51 21.98 -11.33
C ARG A 65 19.91 22.41 -11.73
N SER A 66 20.82 21.45 -11.98
CA SER A 66 22.10 21.72 -12.60
C SER A 66 21.88 22.46 -13.93
N TRP A 67 22.71 23.46 -14.24
CA TRP A 67 22.60 24.29 -15.44
C TRP A 67 22.43 23.51 -16.75
N TRP A 68 23.01 22.32 -16.84
CA TRP A 68 22.89 21.44 -18.00
C TRP A 68 21.49 20.78 -18.11
N LEU A 69 20.77 20.57 -16.99
CA LEU A 69 19.36 20.10 -16.98
C LEU A 69 18.38 21.22 -17.36
N GLU A 70 18.72 22.49 -17.12
CA GLU A 70 17.93 23.64 -17.58
C GLU A 70 17.94 23.73 -19.11
N MET A 71 19.04 23.34 -19.78
CA MET A 71 19.13 23.32 -21.23
C MET A 71 18.25 22.24 -21.90
N PHE A 72 17.89 21.17 -21.18
CA PHE A 72 17.03 20.08 -21.66
C PHE A 72 15.61 20.10 -21.06
N GLY A 73 15.32 20.98 -20.10
CA GLY A 73 14.00 21.16 -19.50
C GLY A 73 13.07 21.87 -20.50
N THR A 74 11.81 21.37 -20.59
CA THR A 74 10.79 22.11 -21.37
C THR A 74 10.41 23.40 -20.64
N GLN A 75 10.02 24.44 -21.40
CA GLN A 75 9.56 25.72 -20.83
C GLN A 75 8.40 25.52 -19.83
N GLU A 76 7.54 24.53 -20.09
CA GLU A 76 6.44 24.16 -19.21
C GLU A 76 6.91 23.62 -17.85
N MET A 77 8.00 22.83 -17.82
CA MET A 77 8.56 22.32 -16.56
C MET A 77 9.16 23.45 -15.71
N LEU A 78 9.84 24.40 -16.34
CA LEU A 78 10.41 25.56 -15.66
C LEU A 78 9.33 26.49 -15.11
N ALA A 79 8.27 26.72 -15.88
CA ALA A 79 7.11 27.50 -15.47
C ALA A 79 6.40 26.84 -14.26
N ARG A 80 6.25 25.51 -14.27
CA ARG A 80 5.65 24.78 -13.17
C ARG A 80 6.51 24.82 -11.90
N ASP A 81 7.82 24.60 -12.01
CA ASP A 81 8.76 24.72 -10.87
C ASP A 81 8.71 26.14 -10.27
N TYR A 82 8.56 27.19 -11.12
CA TYR A 82 8.39 28.56 -10.65
C TYR A 82 7.07 28.76 -9.89
N ILE A 83 5.95 28.25 -10.42
CA ILE A 83 4.65 28.32 -9.75
C ILE A 83 4.70 27.57 -8.41
N GLU A 84 5.17 26.34 -8.39
CA GLU A 84 5.29 25.53 -7.16
C GLU A 84 6.14 26.24 -6.09
N SER A 85 7.19 26.97 -6.47
CA SER A 85 8.08 27.65 -5.53
C SER A 85 7.57 29.02 -5.04
N HIS A 86 6.68 29.69 -5.77
CA HIS A 86 6.25 31.08 -5.49
C HIS A 86 4.74 31.24 -5.25
N ALA A 87 3.94 30.24 -5.59
CA ALA A 87 2.48 30.31 -5.43
C ALA A 87 2.07 30.58 -3.98
N LYS A 88 1.07 31.41 -3.80
CA LYS A 88 0.50 31.75 -2.49
C LYS A 88 -0.78 30.98 -2.17
N SER A 89 -1.47 30.49 -3.19
CA SER A 89 -2.79 29.85 -3.08
C SER A 89 -2.66 28.33 -3.31
N VAL A 90 -3.44 27.55 -2.57
CA VAL A 90 -3.54 26.09 -2.74
C VAL A 90 -3.95 25.72 -4.15
N ARG A 91 -4.81 26.52 -4.80
CA ARG A 91 -5.23 26.30 -6.20
C ARG A 91 -4.07 26.11 -7.16
N ASP A 92 -2.98 26.86 -6.94
CA ASP A 92 -1.85 26.92 -7.88
C ASP A 92 -0.90 25.75 -7.71
N VAL A 93 -0.94 25.06 -6.56
CA VAL A 93 -0.02 23.95 -6.22
C VAL A 93 -0.73 22.61 -6.08
N MET A 94 -2.04 22.58 -5.91
CA MET A 94 -2.79 21.33 -5.75
C MET A 94 -2.75 20.47 -7.00
N THR A 95 -2.87 19.16 -6.82
CA THR A 95 -3.17 18.21 -7.91
C THR A 95 -4.69 18.21 -8.15
N PRO A 96 -5.18 18.66 -9.33
CA PRO A 96 -6.62 18.82 -9.58
C PRO A 96 -7.34 17.50 -9.91
N SER A 97 -6.65 16.52 -10.50
CA SER A 97 -7.24 15.23 -10.87
C SER A 97 -7.07 14.24 -9.72
N VAL A 98 -8.07 14.16 -8.84
CA VAL A 98 -8.00 13.32 -7.65
C VAL A 98 -8.59 11.95 -7.91
N ILE A 99 -7.76 10.92 -7.74
CA ILE A 99 -8.23 9.55 -7.70
C ILE A 99 -8.99 9.35 -6.39
N SER A 100 -10.21 8.86 -6.46
CA SER A 100 -11.10 8.65 -5.32
C SER A 100 -11.76 7.29 -5.38
N VAL A 101 -12.31 6.84 -4.25
CA VAL A 101 -13.05 5.58 -4.12
C VAL A 101 -14.39 5.82 -3.44
N THR A 102 -15.29 4.85 -3.51
CA THR A 102 -16.53 4.84 -2.73
C THR A 102 -16.33 4.15 -1.39
N GLU A 103 -17.21 4.42 -0.43
CA GLU A 103 -17.19 3.76 0.89
C GLU A 103 -17.45 2.25 0.83
N ASP A 104 -18.08 1.76 -0.26
CA ASP A 104 -18.35 0.36 -0.51
C ASP A 104 -17.23 -0.41 -1.20
N ALA A 105 -16.19 0.29 -1.69
CA ALA A 105 -15.05 -0.33 -2.35
C ALA A 105 -14.35 -1.34 -1.40
N LEU A 106 -13.75 -2.38 -1.96
CA LEU A 106 -12.97 -3.35 -1.20
C LEU A 106 -11.59 -2.79 -0.87
N LEU A 107 -11.03 -3.14 0.29
CA LEU A 107 -9.66 -2.72 0.65
C LEU A 107 -8.60 -3.26 -0.30
N SER A 108 -8.82 -4.42 -0.93
CA SER A 108 -7.96 -4.96 -2.00
C SER A 108 -7.85 -4.02 -3.19
N ASP A 109 -8.98 -3.43 -3.61
CA ASP A 109 -9.03 -2.53 -4.75
C ASP A 109 -8.33 -1.21 -4.41
N VAL A 110 -8.53 -0.72 -3.16
CA VAL A 110 -7.81 0.46 -2.67
C VAL A 110 -6.31 0.22 -2.62
N ALA A 111 -5.85 -0.94 -2.15
CA ALA A 111 -4.44 -1.29 -2.13
C ALA A 111 -3.84 -1.24 -3.54
N ALA A 112 -4.51 -1.84 -4.52
CA ALA A 112 -4.10 -1.82 -5.93
C ALA A 112 -4.05 -0.39 -6.51
N ILE A 113 -5.02 0.46 -6.18
CA ILE A 113 -5.05 1.88 -6.60
C ILE A 113 -3.86 2.64 -6.00
N LEU A 114 -3.61 2.52 -4.69
CA LEU A 114 -2.51 3.20 -3.99
C LEU A 114 -1.14 2.78 -4.54
N GLU A 115 -0.98 1.51 -4.91
CA GLU A 115 0.24 0.96 -5.50
C GLU A 115 0.40 1.42 -6.96
N LYS A 116 -0.60 1.19 -7.80
CA LYS A 116 -0.58 1.52 -9.24
C LYS A 116 -0.25 2.99 -9.50
N HIS A 117 -0.82 3.89 -8.70
CA HIS A 117 -0.64 5.33 -8.86
C HIS A 117 0.46 5.92 -7.97
N ASN A 118 1.15 5.07 -7.20
CA ASN A 118 2.18 5.46 -6.23
C ASN A 118 1.74 6.57 -5.26
N ILE A 119 0.49 6.51 -4.80
CA ILE A 119 -0.10 7.47 -3.87
C ILE A 119 -0.23 6.89 -2.46
N LYS A 120 -0.25 7.75 -1.44
CA LYS A 120 -0.30 7.32 -0.03
C LYS A 120 -1.72 7.24 0.51
N ARG A 121 -2.69 7.94 -0.12
CA ARG A 121 -4.09 8.03 0.32
C ARG A 121 -5.02 8.38 -0.82
N VAL A 122 -6.29 8.09 -0.64
CA VAL A 122 -7.36 8.46 -1.57
C VAL A 122 -8.57 8.98 -0.80
N PRO A 123 -9.22 10.06 -1.26
CA PRO A 123 -10.50 10.50 -0.74
C PRO A 123 -11.59 9.46 -0.98
N VAL A 124 -12.50 9.36 -0.03
CA VAL A 124 -13.70 8.52 -0.13
C VAL A 124 -14.91 9.41 -0.38
N LEU A 125 -15.61 9.13 -1.47
CA LEU A 125 -16.72 9.96 -1.91
C LEU A 125 -18.05 9.19 -1.84
N ARG A 126 -19.12 9.91 -1.48
CA ARG A 126 -20.50 9.48 -1.63
C ARG A 126 -21.22 10.53 -2.48
N ASN A 127 -21.70 10.15 -3.66
CA ASN A 127 -22.35 11.08 -4.61
C ASN A 127 -21.50 12.34 -4.93
N GLY A 128 -20.18 12.16 -5.06
CA GLY A 128 -19.24 13.26 -5.33
C GLY A 128 -18.84 14.11 -4.12
N VAL A 129 -19.43 13.90 -2.94
CA VAL A 129 -19.14 14.61 -1.71
C VAL A 129 -18.14 13.81 -0.87
N LEU A 130 -17.17 14.51 -0.27
CA LEU A 130 -16.18 13.90 0.60
C LEU A 130 -16.83 13.38 1.89
N VAL A 131 -16.70 12.09 2.14
CA VAL A 131 -17.20 11.41 3.35
C VAL A 131 -16.10 10.77 4.18
N GLY A 132 -14.90 10.63 3.65
CA GLY A 132 -13.76 10.03 4.34
C GLY A 132 -12.47 10.12 3.55
N ILE A 133 -11.42 9.58 4.14
CA ILE A 133 -10.13 9.36 3.50
C ILE A 133 -9.58 8.00 3.94
N VAL A 134 -8.95 7.28 3.04
CA VAL A 134 -8.27 6.02 3.36
C VAL A 134 -6.82 6.07 2.87
N SER A 135 -5.91 5.57 3.68
CA SER A 135 -4.46 5.61 3.44
C SER A 135 -3.82 4.22 3.57
N ARG A 136 -2.56 4.10 3.14
CA ARG A 136 -1.75 2.89 3.38
C ARG A 136 -1.70 2.52 4.87
N ALA A 137 -1.63 3.51 5.76
CA ALA A 137 -1.62 3.28 7.20
C ALA A 137 -2.93 2.63 7.71
N ASP A 138 -4.07 2.97 7.10
CA ASP A 138 -5.35 2.38 7.48
C ASP A 138 -5.46 0.92 7.02
N LEU A 139 -4.84 0.56 5.88
CA LEU A 139 -4.72 -0.83 5.45
C LEU A 139 -3.85 -1.65 6.43
N VAL A 140 -2.75 -1.06 6.91
CA VAL A 140 -1.88 -1.71 7.91
C VAL A 140 -2.62 -1.88 9.24
N LYS A 141 -3.38 -0.87 9.70
CA LYS A 141 -4.23 -0.98 10.89
C LYS A 141 -5.29 -2.07 10.73
N ALA A 142 -5.95 -2.13 9.56
CA ALA A 142 -6.93 -3.16 9.26
C ALA A 142 -6.33 -4.57 9.37
N LEU A 143 -5.09 -4.76 8.90
CA LEU A 143 -4.36 -6.01 9.05
C LEU A 143 -4.08 -6.35 10.53
N ALA A 144 -3.71 -5.34 11.33
CA ALA A 144 -3.40 -5.56 12.75
C ALA A 144 -4.65 -5.97 13.58
N TRP A 145 -5.84 -5.54 13.16
CA TRP A 145 -7.11 -5.88 13.84
C TRP A 145 -7.88 -7.01 13.17
N GLN A 146 -7.39 -7.55 12.07
CA GLN A 146 -7.95 -8.75 11.49
C GLN A 146 -7.64 -9.91 12.44
N GLU A 147 -8.67 -10.48 13.04
CA GLU A 147 -8.52 -11.69 13.84
C GLU A 147 -7.80 -12.74 13.00
N ALA A 148 -6.74 -13.33 13.55
CA ALA A 148 -6.14 -14.51 12.93
C ALA A 148 -7.26 -15.53 12.71
N PRO A 149 -7.30 -16.23 11.56
CA PRO A 149 -8.32 -17.23 11.31
C PRO A 149 -8.40 -18.15 12.52
N SER A 150 -9.61 -18.24 13.09
CA SER A 150 -9.89 -19.06 14.28
C SER A 150 -9.21 -20.41 14.10
N ARG A 151 -8.52 -20.88 15.15
CA ARG A 151 -8.01 -22.25 15.25
C ARG A 151 -9.22 -23.19 15.28
N ALA A 152 -9.81 -23.41 14.12
CA ALA A 152 -10.79 -24.45 13.97
C ALA A 152 -10.09 -25.78 14.26
N ASP A 153 -10.76 -26.69 14.95
CA ASP A 153 -10.38 -28.09 15.03
C ASP A 153 -10.49 -28.69 13.63
N THR A 154 -9.49 -28.39 12.81
CA THR A 154 -9.42 -28.81 11.42
C THR A 154 -8.75 -30.18 11.43
N ASP A 155 -9.46 -31.19 10.94
CA ASP A 155 -8.94 -32.55 10.77
C ASP A 155 -7.67 -32.57 9.91
N ASP A 156 -6.69 -33.39 10.26
CA ASP A 156 -5.42 -33.58 9.53
C ASP A 156 -5.65 -33.88 8.04
N ALA A 157 -6.75 -34.53 7.68
CA ALA A 157 -7.12 -34.77 6.30
C ALA A 157 -7.45 -33.47 5.54
N ALA A 158 -8.16 -32.56 6.18
CA ALA A 158 -8.48 -31.25 5.60
C ALA A 158 -7.24 -30.37 5.46
N ILE A 159 -6.36 -30.36 6.47
CA ILE A 159 -5.04 -29.69 6.41
C ILE A 159 -4.22 -30.25 5.25
N ARG A 160 -4.13 -31.58 5.13
CA ARG A 160 -3.40 -32.26 4.06
C ARG A 160 -3.93 -31.87 2.68
N ASN A 161 -5.22 -31.91 2.47
CA ASN A 161 -5.84 -31.57 1.19
C ASN A 161 -5.60 -30.11 0.82
N THR A 162 -5.73 -29.20 1.78
CA THR A 162 -5.51 -27.76 1.58
C THR A 162 -4.05 -27.48 1.20
N PHE A 163 -3.09 -28.08 1.93
CA PHE A 163 -1.67 -27.91 1.60
C PHE A 163 -1.31 -28.49 0.24
N ALA A 164 -1.80 -29.69 -0.07
CA ALA A 164 -1.58 -30.34 -1.37
C ALA A 164 -2.13 -29.49 -2.54
N GLN A 165 -3.30 -28.89 -2.36
CA GLN A 165 -3.90 -28.00 -3.37
C GLN A 165 -3.06 -26.72 -3.56
N ARG A 166 -2.67 -26.07 -2.47
CA ARG A 166 -1.82 -24.86 -2.51
C ARG A 166 -0.48 -25.17 -3.18
N LEU A 167 0.16 -26.29 -2.82
CA LEU A 167 1.45 -26.69 -3.40
C LEU A 167 1.36 -26.88 -4.92
N ARG A 168 0.28 -27.52 -5.41
CA ARG A 168 0.05 -27.74 -6.84
C ARG A 168 -0.27 -26.45 -7.61
N SER A 169 -0.84 -25.45 -6.97
CA SER A 169 -1.21 -24.18 -7.61
C SER A 169 -0.02 -23.22 -7.81
N GLN A 170 1.15 -23.54 -7.22
CA GLN A 170 2.32 -22.66 -7.30
C GLN A 170 3.32 -23.18 -8.33
N VAL A 171 3.45 -22.45 -9.45
CA VAL A 171 4.36 -22.81 -10.55
C VAL A 171 5.83 -22.67 -10.21
N TRP A 172 6.17 -21.88 -9.19
CA TRP A 172 7.55 -21.59 -8.76
C TRP A 172 8.06 -22.53 -7.64
N VAL A 173 7.23 -23.44 -7.13
CA VAL A 173 7.64 -24.51 -6.22
C VAL A 173 7.77 -25.82 -7.01
N PRO A 174 8.91 -26.50 -6.95
CA PRO A 174 9.08 -27.79 -7.61
C PRO A 174 8.32 -28.89 -6.83
N ALA A 175 7.00 -28.92 -6.96
CA ALA A 175 6.12 -29.81 -6.20
C ALA A 175 6.47 -31.30 -6.31
N ALA A 176 7.12 -31.70 -7.42
CA ALA A 176 7.60 -33.08 -7.63
C ALA A 176 8.70 -33.49 -6.67
N TYR A 177 9.45 -32.53 -6.12
CA TYR A 177 10.59 -32.79 -5.22
C TYR A 177 10.30 -32.47 -3.76
N VAL A 178 9.03 -32.12 -3.44
CA VAL A 178 8.58 -31.79 -2.10
C VAL A 178 7.53 -32.81 -1.66
N SER A 179 7.76 -33.46 -0.53
CA SER A 179 6.80 -34.33 0.14
C SER A 179 6.47 -33.79 1.53
N PHE A 180 5.33 -34.21 2.08
CA PHE A 180 4.91 -33.77 3.39
C PHE A 180 4.02 -34.79 4.09
N THR A 181 3.98 -34.74 5.40
CA THR A 181 3.06 -35.47 6.26
C THR A 181 2.30 -34.53 7.17
N VAL A 182 1.11 -34.94 7.60
CA VAL A 182 0.29 -34.19 8.57
C VAL A 182 -0.10 -35.15 9.68
N SER A 183 0.19 -34.78 10.93
CA SER A 183 -0.21 -35.51 12.13
C SER A 183 -0.43 -34.55 13.30
N ASP A 184 -1.58 -34.63 13.94
CA ASP A 184 -1.97 -33.81 15.10
C ASP A 184 -1.79 -32.30 14.84
N GLY A 185 -2.18 -31.83 13.65
CA GLY A 185 -2.00 -30.43 13.24
C GLY A 185 -0.55 -30.03 12.98
N THR A 186 0.39 -30.99 12.95
CA THR A 186 1.79 -30.75 12.59
C THR A 186 2.01 -31.12 11.14
N ILE A 187 2.48 -30.15 10.32
CA ILE A 187 2.98 -30.42 8.96
C ILE A 187 4.49 -30.62 9.03
N SER A 188 4.96 -31.75 8.54
CA SER A 188 6.39 -31.99 8.33
C SER A 188 6.68 -32.00 6.83
N LEU A 189 7.62 -31.14 6.40
CA LEU A 189 8.01 -30.92 5.01
C LEU A 189 9.37 -31.54 4.73
N TYR A 190 9.51 -32.26 3.63
CA TYR A 190 10.73 -32.94 3.22
C TYR A 190 10.99 -32.70 1.75
N GLY A 191 12.25 -32.83 1.32
CA GLY A 191 12.60 -32.78 -0.09
C GLY A 191 13.67 -31.77 -0.43
N LEU A 192 13.69 -31.35 -1.70
CA LEU A 192 14.76 -30.52 -2.26
C LEU A 192 14.14 -29.31 -2.99
N VAL A 193 14.72 -28.14 -2.76
CA VAL A 193 14.34 -26.87 -3.43
C VAL A 193 15.58 -26.13 -3.93
N GLY A 194 15.40 -25.23 -4.90
CA GLY A 194 16.49 -24.50 -5.53
C GLY A 194 16.99 -23.28 -4.76
N SER A 195 16.19 -22.75 -3.81
CA SER A 195 16.56 -21.53 -3.08
C SER A 195 16.00 -21.52 -1.66
N GLU A 196 16.59 -20.67 -0.82
CA GLU A 196 16.12 -20.43 0.55
C GLU A 196 14.71 -19.80 0.55
N ASP A 197 14.43 -18.94 -0.43
CA ASP A 197 13.10 -18.34 -0.57
C ASP A 197 12.02 -19.41 -0.81
N GLN A 198 12.29 -20.40 -1.66
CA GLN A 198 11.37 -21.51 -1.87
C GLN A 198 11.17 -22.33 -0.57
N ARG A 199 12.22 -22.56 0.20
CA ARG A 199 12.15 -23.24 1.51
C ARG A 199 11.29 -22.43 2.50
N GLN A 200 11.49 -21.12 2.55
CA GLN A 200 10.73 -20.22 3.42
C GLN A 200 9.26 -20.14 3.03
N VAL A 201 8.97 -20.06 1.74
CA VAL A 201 7.59 -20.03 1.25
C VAL A 201 6.82 -21.30 1.61
N LEU A 202 7.42 -22.47 1.48
CA LEU A 202 6.80 -23.74 1.91
C LEU A 202 6.40 -23.70 3.38
N ARG A 203 7.25 -23.13 4.26
CA ARG A 203 6.96 -22.93 5.67
C ARG A 203 5.77 -22.00 5.86
N VAL A 204 5.81 -20.82 5.25
CA VAL A 204 4.73 -19.80 5.35
C VAL A 204 3.41 -20.35 4.82
N MET A 205 3.45 -21.07 3.70
CA MET A 205 2.28 -21.72 3.11
C MET A 205 1.63 -22.72 4.07
N ALA A 206 2.42 -23.49 4.79
CA ALA A 206 1.94 -24.43 5.79
C ALA A 206 1.39 -23.73 7.04
N GLU A 207 2.10 -22.73 7.56
CA GLU A 207 1.71 -21.97 8.76
C GLU A 207 0.39 -21.22 8.59
N THR A 208 0.04 -20.83 7.38
CA THR A 208 -1.20 -20.08 7.06
C THR A 208 -2.44 -20.96 6.86
N ILE A 209 -2.33 -22.27 7.03
CA ILE A 209 -3.50 -23.17 6.94
C ILE A 209 -4.24 -23.22 8.28
N PRO A 210 -5.55 -22.98 8.31
CA PRO A 210 -6.34 -23.15 9.51
C PRO A 210 -6.19 -24.54 10.11
N GLY A 211 -5.97 -24.62 11.43
CA GLY A 211 -5.77 -25.90 12.15
C GLY A 211 -4.31 -26.34 12.27
N VAL A 212 -3.38 -25.76 11.52
CA VAL A 212 -1.97 -26.06 11.68
C VAL A 212 -1.44 -25.47 12.99
N ARG A 213 -0.86 -26.34 13.82
CA ARG A 213 -0.30 -26.02 15.13
C ARG A 213 1.23 -25.85 15.07
N LYS A 214 1.88 -26.63 14.19
CA LYS A 214 3.33 -26.63 14.06
C LYS A 214 3.75 -26.99 12.65
N VAL A 215 4.84 -26.40 12.18
CA VAL A 215 5.51 -26.77 10.92
C VAL A 215 6.95 -27.20 11.23
N LYS A 216 7.32 -28.39 10.75
CA LYS A 216 8.70 -28.88 10.73
C LYS A 216 9.17 -28.82 9.28
N ASN A 217 10.12 -27.94 8.99
CA ASN A 217 10.63 -27.79 7.64
C ASN A 217 12.01 -28.40 7.51
N GLU A 218 12.06 -29.64 7.04
CA GLU A 218 13.28 -30.44 6.80
C GLU A 218 13.67 -30.46 5.31
N VAL A 219 13.13 -29.51 4.53
CA VAL A 219 13.50 -29.32 3.14
C VAL A 219 14.92 -28.77 3.04
N THR A 220 15.73 -29.38 2.17
CA THR A 220 17.12 -28.99 1.93
C THR A 220 17.30 -28.31 0.59
N LEU A 221 18.37 -27.51 0.46
CA LEU A 221 18.69 -26.85 -0.80
C LEU A 221 19.38 -27.82 -1.74
N TRP A 222 19.05 -27.78 -3.03
CA TRP A 222 19.78 -28.45 -4.07
C TRP A 222 21.19 -27.88 -4.15
N ARG A 223 22.19 -28.65 -3.78
CA ARG A 223 23.59 -28.25 -3.95
C ARG A 223 23.98 -28.49 -5.41
N VAL A 224 24.09 -27.44 -6.19
CA VAL A 224 24.80 -27.49 -7.46
C VAL A 224 26.29 -27.61 -7.11
N PHE A 225 26.86 -28.80 -7.28
CA PHE A 225 28.31 -28.93 -7.26
C PHE A 225 28.83 -28.26 -8.55
N PRO A 226 29.71 -27.27 -8.48
CA PRO A 226 30.37 -26.78 -9.67
C PRO A 226 31.12 -27.97 -10.30
N LEU A 227 30.83 -28.25 -11.55
CA LEU A 227 31.65 -29.18 -12.35
C LEU A 227 33.07 -28.62 -12.39
N SER A 228 33.99 -29.33 -11.76
CA SER A 228 35.44 -29.07 -11.79
C SER A 228 36.01 -29.33 -13.17
#